data_51060a097fde5f9d2159b55564a43f5e
#
_entry.id   51060a097fde5f9d2159b55564a43f5e
#
_cell.length_a   1.000
_cell.length_b   1.000
_cell.length_c   1.000
_cell.angle_alpha   90.00
_cell.angle_beta   90.00
_cell.angle_gamma   90.00
#
_symmetry.space_group_name_H-M   'P 1'
#
loop_
_entity.id
_entity.type
_entity.pdbx_description
1 polymer ?
#
loop_
_entity_poly.entity_id
_entity_poly.type
_entity_poly.pdbx_seq_one_letter_code
_entity_poly.pdbx_strand_id
1 'polypeptide(L)'
;MGFVVRSEQQRIGIALETLTSGLFPFFEAELRDVYGDNWEETARATFRGQSSIALQNGKWDAYAVLSVMWDQWNAVFRYKLGMAERSLVSELREFRNRWAHQDLFSDDDSYRVLDSAQRLLTAVGAHEKANLIEDRKIDVLRNIMGRRVNDELAAARFSRARIVDVALYSLCCVAIVITTFLLFASQRFVPTLIMGGFTVFVFSFLIYKRVTANTPVYGVHECPKCSKIIYSEVCPYCDPPHRSSSIIKNGSSLRYPPFTEQMSRPT
;
A
#
# COMPACT_ATOMS: atom_id res chain seq x y z
N MET A 1 -6.46 -9.67 -0.11
CA MET A 1 -5.53 -9.41 -1.22
C MET A 1 -6.20 -8.93 -2.51
N GLY A 2 -7.43 -9.30 -2.82
CA GLY A 2 -8.05 -8.95 -4.10
C GLY A 2 -8.41 -7.48 -4.31
N PHE A 3 -8.66 -6.69 -3.29
CA PHE A 3 -9.21 -5.34 -3.47
C PHE A 3 -8.13 -4.26 -3.64
N VAL A 4 -7.06 -4.28 -2.86
CA VAL A 4 -5.97 -3.28 -2.95
C VAL A 4 -5.11 -3.54 -4.18
N VAL A 5 -4.75 -4.79 -4.43
CA VAL A 5 -3.98 -5.18 -5.65
C VAL A 5 -4.76 -4.86 -6.92
N ARG A 6 -6.09 -5.06 -6.93
CA ARG A 6 -6.95 -4.63 -8.04
C ARG A 6 -6.97 -3.11 -8.20
N SER A 7 -6.91 -2.35 -7.11
CA SER A 7 -6.92 -0.88 -7.19
C SER A 7 -5.66 -0.33 -7.83
N GLU A 8 -4.47 -0.86 -7.49
CA GLU A 8 -3.20 -0.41 -8.08
C GLU A 8 -3.06 -0.85 -9.54
N GLN A 9 -3.38 -2.10 -9.85
CA GLN A 9 -3.43 -2.60 -11.23
C GLN A 9 -4.39 -1.80 -12.10
N GLN A 10 -5.57 -1.48 -11.60
CA GLN A 10 -6.55 -0.66 -12.30
C GLN A 10 -6.05 0.77 -12.49
N ARG A 11 -5.42 1.37 -11.47
CA ARG A 11 -4.85 2.72 -11.51
C ARG A 11 -3.78 2.84 -12.58
N ILE A 12 -2.85 1.88 -12.62
CA ILE A 12 -1.80 1.84 -13.64
C ILE A 12 -2.39 1.60 -15.03
N GLY A 13 -3.36 0.70 -15.18
CA GLY A 13 -4.06 0.48 -16.45
C GLY A 13 -4.67 1.77 -17.01
N ILE A 14 -5.40 2.52 -16.17
CA ILE A 14 -5.98 3.81 -16.57
C ILE A 14 -4.89 4.87 -16.89
N ALA A 15 -3.75 4.85 -16.16
CA ALA A 15 -2.63 5.75 -16.46
C ALA A 15 -2.03 5.44 -17.82
N LEU A 16 -1.80 4.16 -18.15
CA LEU A 16 -1.29 3.71 -19.44
C LEU A 16 -2.26 4.03 -20.59
N GLU A 17 -3.56 3.89 -20.39
CA GLU A 17 -4.59 4.26 -21.38
C GLU A 17 -4.60 5.78 -21.62
N THR A 18 -4.55 6.57 -20.55
CA THR A 18 -4.47 8.05 -20.64
C THR A 18 -3.19 8.48 -21.33
N LEU A 19 -2.05 7.85 -21.00
CA LEU A 19 -0.76 8.08 -21.66
C LEU A 19 -0.87 7.80 -23.16
N THR A 20 -1.39 6.64 -23.55
CA THR A 20 -1.52 6.26 -24.95
C THR A 20 -2.37 7.25 -25.71
N SER A 21 -3.53 7.64 -25.16
CA SER A 21 -4.43 8.60 -25.80
C SER A 21 -3.81 10.00 -26.00
N GLY A 22 -2.90 10.39 -25.08
CA GLY A 22 -2.21 11.67 -25.17
C GLY A 22 -0.97 11.64 -26.07
N LEU A 23 -0.25 10.51 -26.10
CA LEU A 23 0.93 10.33 -26.95
C LEU A 23 0.59 10.12 -28.42
N PHE A 24 -0.54 9.47 -28.70
CA PHE A 24 -0.86 8.99 -30.05
C PHE A 24 -0.88 10.10 -31.13
N PRO A 25 -1.45 11.28 -30.89
CA PRO A 25 -1.43 12.35 -31.90
C PRO A 25 0.00 12.80 -32.26
N PHE A 26 0.87 12.96 -31.27
CA PHE A 26 2.27 13.28 -31.49
C PHE A 26 3.01 12.14 -32.20
N PHE A 27 2.83 10.92 -31.74
CA PHE A 27 3.42 9.71 -32.31
C PHE A 27 3.07 9.54 -33.79
N GLU A 28 1.80 9.68 -34.15
CA GLU A 28 1.33 9.61 -35.55
C GLU A 28 1.91 10.73 -36.40
N ALA A 29 1.90 11.95 -35.89
CA ALA A 29 2.40 13.11 -36.65
C ALA A 29 3.90 12.97 -36.98
N GLU A 30 4.74 12.59 -36.01
CA GLU A 30 6.18 12.46 -36.23
C GLU A 30 6.53 11.29 -37.15
N LEU A 31 5.83 10.15 -37.04
CA LEU A 31 6.03 9.02 -37.96
C LEU A 31 5.57 9.35 -39.36
N ARG A 32 4.46 10.07 -39.52
CA ARG A 32 3.94 10.50 -40.83
C ARG A 32 4.85 11.54 -41.46
N ASP A 33 5.47 12.42 -40.70
CA ASP A 33 6.45 13.39 -41.20
C ASP A 33 7.68 12.68 -41.80
N VAL A 34 8.13 11.57 -41.25
CA VAL A 34 9.31 10.81 -41.71
C VAL A 34 8.96 9.78 -42.80
N TYR A 35 7.86 9.06 -42.67
CA TYR A 35 7.52 7.89 -43.49
C TYR A 35 6.32 8.12 -44.44
N GLY A 36 5.69 9.29 -44.39
CA GLY A 36 4.51 9.60 -45.18
C GLY A 36 3.33 8.67 -44.88
N ASP A 37 2.57 8.34 -45.94
CA ASP A 37 1.38 7.48 -45.80
C ASP A 37 1.69 6.03 -45.38
N ASN A 38 2.94 5.59 -45.56
CA ASN A 38 3.37 4.22 -45.18
C ASN A 38 3.84 4.10 -43.75
N TRP A 39 3.66 5.12 -42.92
CA TRP A 39 4.12 5.16 -41.53
C TRP A 39 3.59 4.00 -40.71
N GLU A 40 2.33 3.62 -40.88
CA GLU A 40 1.70 2.55 -40.11
C GLU A 40 2.28 1.18 -40.44
N GLU A 41 2.56 0.90 -41.73
CA GLU A 41 3.21 -0.34 -42.13
C GLU A 41 4.64 -0.43 -41.58
N THR A 42 5.38 0.67 -41.64
CA THR A 42 6.74 0.77 -41.09
C THR A 42 6.73 0.57 -39.56
N ALA A 43 5.81 1.20 -38.83
CA ALA A 43 5.66 1.02 -37.40
C ALA A 43 5.25 -0.41 -37.04
N ARG A 44 4.36 -1.04 -37.78
CA ARG A 44 3.96 -2.46 -37.62
C ARG A 44 5.09 -3.43 -37.92
N ALA A 45 6.03 -3.07 -38.77
CA ALA A 45 7.20 -3.89 -39.08
C ALA A 45 8.10 -4.15 -37.87
N THR A 46 8.09 -3.23 -36.88
CA THR A 46 8.78 -3.39 -35.57
C THR A 46 8.35 -4.67 -34.84
N PHE A 47 7.13 -5.13 -35.07
CA PHE A 47 6.55 -6.32 -34.41
C PHE A 47 6.63 -7.60 -35.25
N ARG A 48 7.29 -7.59 -36.41
CA ARG A 48 7.49 -8.80 -37.23
C ARG A 48 8.35 -9.80 -36.48
N GLY A 49 7.73 -10.83 -35.92
CA GLY A 49 8.38 -11.90 -35.13
C GLY A 49 8.05 -11.93 -33.65
N GLN A 50 7.46 -10.91 -33.09
CA GLN A 50 6.82 -10.95 -31.78
C GLN A 50 5.31 -10.98 -31.96
N SER A 51 4.65 -11.84 -31.21
CA SER A 51 3.20 -12.11 -31.32
C SER A 51 2.37 -10.88 -31.71
N SER A 52 1.68 -10.96 -32.80
CA SER A 52 0.73 -9.97 -33.34
C SER A 52 -0.43 -9.57 -32.39
N ILE A 53 -0.33 -9.95 -31.12
CA ILE A 53 -1.32 -9.70 -30.07
C ILE A 53 -1.48 -8.23 -29.76
N ALA A 54 -0.41 -7.43 -29.84
CA ALA A 54 -0.43 -5.99 -29.53
C ALA A 54 -1.30 -5.18 -30.51
N LEU A 55 -1.63 -5.74 -31.67
CA LEU A 55 -2.40 -5.09 -32.73
C LEU A 55 -3.66 -5.89 -33.12
N GLN A 56 -4.08 -6.85 -32.30
CA GLN A 56 -5.20 -7.77 -32.63
C GLN A 56 -6.55 -7.07 -32.93
N ASN A 57 -6.72 -5.81 -32.52
CA ASN A 57 -7.95 -5.04 -32.78
C ASN A 57 -7.72 -3.75 -33.55
N GLY A 58 -6.58 -3.59 -34.24
CA GLY A 58 -6.28 -2.37 -34.99
C GLY A 58 -6.04 -1.12 -34.13
N LYS A 59 -6.02 -1.26 -32.79
CA LYS A 59 -5.78 -0.14 -31.87
C LYS A 59 -4.33 -0.16 -31.37
N TRP A 60 -3.73 1.01 -31.36
CA TRP A 60 -2.43 1.24 -30.77
C TRP A 60 -2.57 1.29 -29.24
N ASP A 61 -2.07 0.27 -28.55
CA ASP A 61 -2.01 0.24 -27.08
C ASP A 61 -0.68 0.86 -26.57
N ALA A 62 -0.56 1.00 -25.25
CA ALA A 62 0.64 1.55 -24.62
C ALA A 62 1.92 0.78 -24.99
N TYR A 63 1.83 -0.54 -25.13
CA TYR A 63 2.98 -1.36 -25.55
C TYR A 63 3.43 -1.03 -26.96
N ALA A 64 2.50 -0.97 -27.90
CA ALA A 64 2.79 -0.72 -29.29
C ALA A 64 3.40 0.68 -29.47
N VAL A 65 2.76 1.72 -28.91
CA VAL A 65 3.26 3.10 -29.02
C VAL A 65 4.65 3.24 -28.41
N LEU A 66 4.84 2.80 -27.16
CA LEU A 66 6.14 2.94 -26.46
C LEU A 66 7.24 2.09 -27.11
N SER A 67 6.91 0.91 -27.66
CA SER A 67 7.89 0.06 -28.34
C SER A 67 8.36 0.67 -29.65
N VAL A 68 7.45 1.20 -30.48
CA VAL A 68 7.83 1.89 -31.71
C VAL A 68 8.59 3.18 -31.39
N MET A 69 8.19 3.95 -30.39
CA MET A 69 8.95 5.13 -29.96
C MET A 69 10.39 4.78 -29.56
N TRP A 70 10.58 3.66 -28.89
CA TRP A 70 11.92 3.20 -28.51
C TRP A 70 12.74 2.76 -29.72
N ASP A 71 12.19 1.94 -30.61
CA ASP A 71 12.91 1.34 -31.73
C ASP A 71 13.19 2.39 -32.82
N GLN A 72 12.25 3.29 -33.08
CA GLN A 72 12.38 4.39 -34.02
C GLN A 72 12.98 5.67 -33.41
N TRP A 73 13.51 5.59 -32.17
CA TRP A 73 14.03 6.76 -31.47
C TRP A 73 15.03 7.55 -32.29
N ASN A 74 16.05 6.88 -32.83
CA ASN A 74 17.12 7.56 -33.55
C ASN A 74 16.69 8.10 -34.94
N ALA A 75 15.70 7.47 -35.55
CA ALA A 75 15.24 7.86 -36.88
C ALA A 75 14.20 8.99 -36.80
N VAL A 76 13.36 9.02 -35.78
CA VAL A 76 12.19 9.89 -35.69
C VAL A 76 12.25 10.82 -34.49
N PHE A 77 12.16 10.26 -33.26
CA PHE A 77 11.81 11.01 -32.07
C PHE A 77 12.95 11.86 -31.47
N ARG A 78 14.21 11.47 -31.68
CA ARG A 78 15.39 12.17 -31.12
C ARG A 78 15.50 13.64 -31.52
N TYR A 79 14.86 14.03 -32.60
CA TYR A 79 14.91 15.41 -33.12
C TYR A 79 13.94 16.34 -32.40
N LYS A 80 12.93 15.79 -31.76
CA LYS A 80 11.89 16.51 -31.01
C LYS A 80 12.01 16.30 -29.49
N LEU A 81 12.51 15.14 -29.07
CA LEU A 81 12.60 14.72 -27.69
C LEU A 81 14.06 14.46 -27.30
N GLY A 82 14.41 14.78 -26.05
CA GLY A 82 15.75 14.60 -25.51
C GLY A 82 16.00 13.21 -24.91
N MET A 83 17.20 13.02 -24.35
CA MET A 83 17.57 11.77 -23.70
C MET A 83 16.76 11.51 -22.42
N ALA A 84 16.27 12.56 -21.76
CA ALA A 84 15.40 12.42 -20.59
C ALA A 84 14.08 11.74 -20.97
N GLU A 85 13.47 12.16 -22.07
CA GLU A 85 12.22 11.58 -22.57
C GLU A 85 12.43 10.14 -23.05
N ARG A 86 13.59 9.83 -23.63
CA ARG A 86 13.95 8.44 -23.97
C ARG A 86 13.98 7.54 -22.72
N SER A 87 14.52 8.06 -21.63
CA SER A 87 14.54 7.31 -20.37
C SER A 87 13.13 7.08 -19.81
N LEU A 88 12.23 8.08 -19.95
CA LEU A 88 10.82 7.93 -19.56
C LEU A 88 10.11 6.88 -20.42
N VAL A 89 10.35 6.85 -21.74
CA VAL A 89 9.81 5.82 -22.63
C VAL A 89 10.27 4.43 -22.20
N SER A 90 11.58 4.27 -21.86
CA SER A 90 12.12 3.00 -21.40
C SER A 90 11.47 2.54 -20.08
N GLU A 91 11.37 3.44 -19.12
CA GLU A 91 10.76 3.16 -17.81
C GLU A 91 9.28 2.78 -17.95
N LEU A 92 8.52 3.54 -18.73
CA LEU A 92 7.10 3.25 -18.95
C LEU A 92 6.86 1.93 -19.69
N ARG A 93 7.78 1.53 -20.61
CA ARG A 93 7.75 0.19 -21.23
C ARG A 93 7.93 -0.93 -20.18
N GLU A 94 8.86 -0.75 -19.27
CA GLU A 94 9.08 -1.72 -18.19
C GLU A 94 7.85 -1.83 -17.29
N PHE A 95 7.28 -0.73 -16.84
CA PHE A 95 6.05 -0.74 -16.05
C PHE A 95 4.86 -1.35 -16.79
N ARG A 96 4.73 -1.07 -18.09
CA ARG A 96 3.69 -1.69 -18.91
C ARG A 96 3.87 -3.22 -18.99
N ASN A 97 5.09 -3.70 -19.12
CA ASN A 97 5.36 -5.13 -19.15
C ASN A 97 5.05 -5.79 -17.81
N ARG A 98 5.48 -5.21 -16.71
CA ARG A 98 5.12 -5.66 -15.35
C ARG A 98 3.60 -5.68 -15.17
N TRP A 99 2.91 -4.65 -15.64
CA TRP A 99 1.44 -4.58 -15.58
C TRP A 99 0.77 -5.72 -16.37
N ALA A 100 1.26 -6.04 -17.56
CA ALA A 100 0.74 -7.13 -18.37
C ALA A 100 0.96 -8.51 -17.74
N HIS A 101 2.05 -8.68 -16.99
CA HIS A 101 2.34 -9.90 -16.21
C HIS A 101 1.63 -9.94 -14.87
N GLN A 102 0.80 -8.95 -14.56
CA GLN A 102 0.06 -8.86 -13.29
C GLN A 102 0.96 -8.84 -12.05
N ASP A 103 2.15 -8.24 -12.18
CA ASP A 103 3.05 -8.04 -11.07
C ASP A 103 2.42 -7.18 -9.98
N LEU A 104 2.90 -7.34 -8.75
CA LEU A 104 2.48 -6.51 -7.63
C LEU A 104 3.13 -5.12 -7.74
N PHE A 105 2.31 -4.09 -7.58
CA PHE A 105 2.75 -2.71 -7.56
C PHE A 105 2.61 -2.11 -6.16
N SER A 106 3.63 -1.38 -5.76
CA SER A 106 3.60 -0.53 -4.57
C SER A 106 2.98 0.84 -4.88
N ASP A 107 2.64 1.60 -3.85
CA ASP A 107 2.25 2.99 -4.00
C ASP A 107 3.36 3.84 -4.66
N ASP A 108 4.62 3.52 -4.38
CA ASP A 108 5.77 4.19 -4.97
C ASP A 108 5.89 3.90 -6.47
N ASP A 109 5.68 2.65 -6.88
CA ASP A 109 5.59 2.28 -8.30
C ASP A 109 4.46 3.05 -9.00
N SER A 110 3.28 3.12 -8.37
CA SER A 110 2.13 3.85 -8.90
C SER A 110 2.42 5.35 -9.06
N TYR A 111 3.09 5.94 -8.08
CA TYR A 111 3.54 7.33 -8.16
C TYR A 111 4.54 7.53 -9.32
N ARG A 112 5.54 6.65 -9.46
CA ARG A 112 6.55 6.72 -10.52
C ARG A 112 5.95 6.60 -11.91
N VAL A 113 5.02 5.67 -12.11
CA VAL A 113 4.30 5.54 -13.40
C VAL A 113 3.57 6.83 -13.76
N LEU A 114 2.86 7.42 -12.80
CA LEU A 114 2.12 8.66 -13.01
C LEU A 114 3.06 9.84 -13.27
N ASP A 115 4.17 9.95 -12.54
CA ASP A 115 5.15 11.02 -12.73
C ASP A 115 5.82 10.93 -14.11
N SER A 116 6.28 9.74 -14.50
CA SER A 116 6.91 9.50 -15.79
C SER A 116 5.94 9.74 -16.96
N ALA A 117 4.67 9.32 -16.81
CA ALA A 117 3.63 9.57 -17.79
C ALA A 117 3.30 11.06 -17.93
N GLN A 118 3.14 11.78 -16.82
CA GLN A 118 2.89 13.23 -16.82
C GLN A 118 4.01 13.98 -17.52
N ARG A 119 5.26 13.69 -17.17
CA ARG A 119 6.44 14.35 -17.76
C ARG A 119 6.55 14.10 -19.26
N LEU A 120 6.32 12.86 -19.71
CA LEU A 120 6.36 12.53 -21.12
C LEU A 120 5.22 13.21 -21.89
N LEU A 121 3.99 13.23 -21.35
CA LEU A 121 2.84 13.95 -21.94
C LEU A 121 3.09 15.46 -22.03
N THR A 122 3.71 16.04 -21.01
CA THR A 122 4.10 17.47 -21.02
C THR A 122 5.13 17.75 -22.12
N ALA A 123 6.12 16.88 -22.29
CA ALA A 123 7.16 17.04 -23.30
C ALA A 123 6.63 16.97 -24.73
N VAL A 124 5.58 16.19 -24.97
CA VAL A 124 4.92 16.12 -26.31
C VAL A 124 3.80 17.15 -26.50
N GLY A 125 3.58 18.04 -25.51
CA GLY A 125 2.55 19.08 -25.57
C GLY A 125 1.12 18.62 -25.28
N ALA A 126 0.92 17.41 -24.81
CA ALA A 126 -0.40 16.86 -24.46
C ALA A 126 -0.87 17.31 -23.05
N HIS A 127 -0.94 18.63 -22.84
CA HIS A 127 -1.16 19.24 -21.52
C HIS A 127 -2.47 18.83 -20.86
N GLU A 128 -3.56 18.66 -21.62
CA GLU A 128 -4.83 18.21 -21.07
C GLU A 128 -4.71 16.83 -20.40
N LYS A 129 -4.03 15.89 -21.08
CA LYS A 129 -3.81 14.55 -20.55
C LYS A 129 -2.77 14.54 -19.41
N ALA A 130 -1.76 15.41 -19.50
CA ALA A 130 -0.79 15.59 -18.42
C ALA A 130 -1.46 16.05 -17.13
N ASN A 131 -2.40 17.02 -17.18
CA ASN A 131 -3.15 17.51 -16.03
C ASN A 131 -4.02 16.40 -15.41
N LEU A 132 -4.69 15.57 -16.23
CA LEU A 132 -5.46 14.42 -15.72
C LEU A 132 -4.58 13.41 -14.97
N ILE A 133 -3.36 13.19 -15.43
CA ILE A 133 -2.38 12.32 -14.73
C ILE A 133 -1.89 12.99 -13.45
N GLU A 134 -1.68 14.32 -13.47
CA GLU A 134 -1.25 15.07 -12.29
C GLU A 134 -2.28 15.00 -11.16
N ASP A 135 -3.56 15.16 -11.44
CA ASP A 135 -4.61 15.00 -10.44
C ASP A 135 -4.56 13.62 -9.76
N ARG A 136 -4.38 12.58 -10.56
CA ARG A 136 -4.24 11.21 -10.04
C ARG A 136 -2.97 11.01 -9.21
N LYS A 137 -1.86 11.65 -9.62
CA LYS A 137 -0.61 11.64 -8.87
C LYS A 137 -0.77 12.29 -7.49
N ILE A 138 -1.49 13.41 -7.43
CA ILE A 138 -1.82 14.08 -6.17
C ILE A 138 -2.66 13.17 -5.25
N ASP A 139 -3.62 12.44 -5.78
CA ASP A 139 -4.43 11.50 -4.99
C ASP A 139 -3.60 10.35 -4.42
N VAL A 140 -2.64 9.82 -5.18
CA VAL A 140 -1.68 8.82 -4.67
C VAL A 140 -0.85 9.40 -3.53
N LEU A 141 -0.31 10.61 -3.70
CA LEU A 141 0.46 11.30 -2.65
C LEU A 141 -0.37 11.53 -1.38
N ARG A 142 -1.62 11.98 -1.52
CA ARG A 142 -2.53 12.15 -0.38
C ARG A 142 -2.74 10.85 0.38
N ASN A 143 -2.90 9.74 -0.33
CA ASN A 143 -3.08 8.42 0.29
C ASN A 143 -1.81 7.96 1.03
N ILE A 144 -0.63 8.15 0.44
CA ILE A 144 0.65 7.83 1.07
C ILE A 144 0.85 8.67 2.34
N MET A 145 0.65 9.99 2.24
CA MET A 145 0.79 10.92 3.38
C MET A 145 -0.25 10.63 4.46
N GLY A 146 -1.50 10.39 4.09
CA GLY A 146 -2.57 10.07 5.02
C GLY A 146 -2.26 8.82 5.86
N ARG A 147 -1.70 7.78 5.25
CA ARG A 147 -1.26 6.58 5.98
C ARG A 147 -0.14 6.91 6.96
N ARG A 148 0.92 7.58 6.54
CA ARG A 148 2.04 7.96 7.42
C ARG A 148 1.60 8.81 8.60
N VAL A 149 0.79 9.84 8.36
CA VAL A 149 0.26 10.70 9.43
C VAL A 149 -0.61 9.91 10.41
N ASN A 150 -1.45 9.01 9.92
CA ASN A 150 -2.27 8.16 10.80
C ASN A 150 -1.42 7.22 11.66
N ASP A 151 -0.35 6.64 11.11
CA ASP A 151 0.57 5.78 11.84
C ASP A 151 1.34 6.56 12.93
N GLU A 152 1.80 7.76 12.61
CA GLU A 152 2.47 8.64 13.59
C GLU A 152 1.50 9.08 14.71
N LEU A 153 0.27 9.44 14.36
CA LEU A 153 -0.75 9.80 15.34
C LEU A 153 -1.14 8.62 16.23
N ALA A 154 -1.23 7.41 15.68
CA ALA A 154 -1.49 6.20 16.44
C ALA A 154 -0.35 5.92 17.43
N ALA A 155 0.90 6.03 16.99
CA ALA A 155 2.07 5.88 17.84
C ALA A 155 2.12 6.93 18.96
N ALA A 156 1.82 8.20 18.64
CA ALA A 156 1.79 9.28 19.63
C ALA A 156 0.67 9.10 20.68
N ARG A 157 -0.52 8.67 20.25
CA ARG A 157 -1.63 8.37 21.18
C ARG A 157 -1.27 7.23 22.13
N PHE A 158 -0.64 6.18 21.61
CA PHE A 158 -0.21 5.05 22.43
C PHE A 158 0.86 5.45 23.45
N SER A 159 1.82 6.27 23.06
CA SER A 159 2.86 6.79 23.96
C SER A 159 2.25 7.62 25.10
N ARG A 160 1.29 8.51 24.81
CA ARG A 160 0.58 9.31 25.84
C ARG A 160 -0.21 8.41 26.79
N ALA A 161 -0.95 7.44 26.28
CA ALA A 161 -1.70 6.50 27.11
C ALA A 161 -0.76 5.74 28.05
N ARG A 162 0.40 5.30 27.57
CA ARG A 162 1.42 4.63 28.39
C ARG A 162 1.92 5.51 29.53
N ILE A 163 2.20 6.79 29.28
CA ILE A 163 2.66 7.74 30.31
C ILE A 163 1.58 7.91 31.38
N VAL A 164 0.32 8.06 30.98
CA VAL A 164 -0.81 8.21 31.91
C VAL A 164 -0.97 6.95 32.78
N ASP A 165 -0.88 5.76 32.18
CA ASP A 165 -1.00 4.49 32.93
C ASP A 165 0.13 4.35 33.94
N VAL A 166 1.37 4.63 33.56
CA VAL A 166 2.53 4.57 34.47
C VAL A 166 2.39 5.58 35.60
N ALA A 167 1.96 6.80 35.31
CA ALA A 167 1.73 7.82 36.34
C ALA A 167 0.62 7.40 37.32
N LEU A 168 -0.49 6.83 36.81
CA LEU A 168 -1.58 6.34 37.63
C LEU A 168 -1.12 5.17 38.55
N TYR A 169 -0.40 4.18 37.99
CA TYR A 169 0.12 3.06 38.79
C TYR A 169 1.09 3.52 39.87
N SER A 170 1.98 4.50 39.56
CA SER A 170 2.90 5.08 40.50
C SER A 170 2.16 5.82 41.63
N LEU A 171 1.16 6.62 41.29
CA LEU A 171 0.33 7.34 42.27
C LEU A 171 -0.43 6.38 43.18
N CYS A 172 -1.07 5.35 42.64
CA CYS A 172 -1.76 4.33 43.40
C CYS A 172 -0.80 3.55 44.37
N CYS A 173 0.38 3.18 43.86
CA CYS A 173 1.38 2.52 44.67
C CYS A 173 1.78 3.36 45.91
N VAL A 174 2.11 4.63 45.68
CA VAL A 174 2.49 5.59 46.73
C VAL A 174 1.34 5.77 47.73
N ALA A 175 0.11 5.96 47.25
CA ALA A 175 -1.06 6.12 48.14
C ALA A 175 -1.29 4.89 49.06
N ILE A 176 -1.19 3.66 48.47
CA ILE A 176 -1.38 2.43 49.22
C ILE A 176 -0.26 2.26 50.24
N VAL A 177 0.99 2.50 49.91
CA VAL A 177 2.13 2.38 50.81
C VAL A 177 2.00 3.36 51.98
N ILE A 178 1.68 4.64 51.72
CA ILE A 178 1.47 5.65 52.76
C ILE A 178 0.32 5.27 53.67
N THR A 179 -0.82 4.87 53.13
CA THR A 179 -2.00 4.47 53.93
C THR A 179 -1.70 3.28 54.81
N THR A 180 -1.02 2.25 54.27
CA THR A 180 -0.62 1.05 55.03
C THR A 180 0.30 1.42 56.16
N PHE A 181 1.26 2.31 55.92
CA PHE A 181 2.21 2.74 56.95
C PHE A 181 1.53 3.58 58.02
N LEU A 182 0.66 4.53 57.68
CA LEU A 182 -0.06 5.34 58.68
C LEU A 182 -0.98 4.54 59.57
N LEU A 183 -1.67 3.53 59.04
CA LEU A 183 -2.64 2.75 59.81
C LEU A 183 -2.01 1.64 60.67
N PHE A 184 -0.92 1.03 60.23
CA PHE A 184 -0.41 -0.20 60.87
C PHE A 184 1.00 -0.08 61.46
N ALA A 185 1.79 0.95 61.15
CA ALA A 185 3.18 1.06 61.60
C ALA A 185 3.33 1.12 63.14
N SER A 186 2.36 1.73 63.83
CA SER A 186 2.36 1.86 65.28
C SER A 186 2.06 0.55 66.05
N GLN A 187 1.34 -0.38 65.40
CA GLN A 187 0.86 -1.62 66.03
C GLN A 187 1.70 -2.84 65.66
N ARG A 188 2.13 -2.96 64.41
CA ARG A 188 2.86 -4.16 63.92
C ARG A 188 3.84 -3.77 62.80
N PHE A 189 5.03 -3.32 63.16
CA PHE A 189 6.03 -2.78 62.23
C PHE A 189 6.50 -3.81 61.19
N VAL A 190 6.83 -5.05 61.59
CA VAL A 190 7.37 -6.07 60.66
C VAL A 190 6.36 -6.50 59.57
N PRO A 191 5.10 -6.85 59.91
CA PRO A 191 4.10 -7.14 58.85
C PRO A 191 3.83 -5.98 57.92
N THR A 192 3.88 -4.73 58.40
CA THR A 192 3.68 -3.51 57.60
C THR A 192 4.77 -3.38 56.55
N LEU A 193 6.02 -3.63 56.89
CA LEU A 193 7.14 -3.63 55.95
C LEU A 193 6.99 -4.68 54.83
N ILE A 194 6.56 -5.91 55.24
CA ILE A 194 6.36 -6.98 54.25
C ILE A 194 5.22 -6.62 53.26
N MET A 195 4.12 -6.12 53.76
CA MET A 195 2.98 -5.68 52.92
C MET A 195 3.37 -4.53 51.98
N GLY A 196 4.10 -3.54 52.50
CA GLY A 196 4.60 -2.43 51.70
C GLY A 196 5.57 -2.89 50.59
N GLY A 197 6.53 -3.77 50.96
CA GLY A 197 7.47 -4.36 50.00
C GLY A 197 6.77 -5.16 48.90
N PHE A 198 5.77 -5.97 49.27
CA PHE A 198 4.97 -6.70 48.29
C PHE A 198 4.19 -5.78 47.35
N THR A 199 3.57 -4.71 47.88
CA THR A 199 2.86 -3.71 47.06
C THR A 199 3.82 -3.07 46.05
N VAL A 200 4.98 -2.62 46.48
CA VAL A 200 5.99 -2.01 45.57
C VAL A 200 6.43 -3.00 44.51
N PHE A 201 6.65 -4.27 44.88
CA PHE A 201 7.03 -5.33 43.92
C PHE A 201 5.95 -5.53 42.83
N VAL A 202 4.68 -5.65 43.23
CA VAL A 202 3.57 -5.85 42.28
C VAL A 202 3.43 -4.68 41.32
N PHE A 203 3.43 -3.44 41.83
CA PHE A 203 3.31 -2.26 40.98
C PHE A 203 4.53 -2.07 40.07
N SER A 204 5.74 -2.36 40.56
CA SER A 204 6.95 -2.33 39.70
C SER A 204 6.86 -3.34 38.57
N PHE A 205 6.35 -4.55 38.84
CA PHE A 205 6.11 -5.54 37.79
C PHE A 205 5.06 -5.10 36.78
N LEU A 206 3.94 -4.48 37.22
CA LEU A 206 2.92 -3.95 36.32
C LEU A 206 3.45 -2.83 35.44
N ILE A 207 4.21 -1.91 36.03
CA ILE A 207 4.87 -0.82 35.30
C ILE A 207 5.86 -1.38 34.28
N TYR A 208 6.71 -2.32 34.67
CA TYR A 208 7.65 -2.98 33.77
C TYR A 208 6.93 -3.64 32.61
N LYS A 209 5.87 -4.42 32.85
CA LYS A 209 5.06 -5.05 31.81
C LYS A 209 4.42 -4.02 30.87
N ARG A 210 3.96 -2.87 31.38
CA ARG A 210 3.36 -1.82 30.60
C ARG A 210 4.38 -1.06 29.74
N VAL A 211 5.56 -0.82 30.25
CA VAL A 211 6.65 -0.13 29.54
C VAL A 211 7.22 -1.01 28.43
N THR A 212 7.37 -2.31 28.67
CA THR A 212 7.90 -3.27 27.70
C THR A 212 6.85 -3.78 26.70
N ALA A 213 5.57 -3.45 26.90
CA ALA A 213 4.51 -3.82 25.97
C ALA A 213 4.75 -3.15 24.59
N ASN A 214 4.82 -3.97 23.55
CA ASN A 214 4.87 -3.49 22.17
C ASN A 214 3.62 -2.66 21.86
N THR A 215 3.75 -1.68 20.95
CA THR A 215 2.60 -0.93 20.46
C THR A 215 1.62 -1.92 19.85
N PRO A 216 0.41 -2.09 20.41
CA PRO A 216 -0.57 -2.96 19.77
C PRO A 216 -0.95 -2.32 18.43
N VAL A 217 -0.92 -3.12 17.39
CA VAL A 217 -1.44 -2.72 16.09
C VAL A 217 -2.96 -2.76 16.21
N TYR A 218 -3.55 -1.61 16.57
CA TYR A 218 -4.99 -1.50 16.69
C TYR A 218 -5.60 -1.18 15.33
N GLY A 219 -6.60 -1.95 14.94
CA GLY A 219 -7.39 -1.74 13.75
C GLY A 219 -6.99 -2.58 12.56
N VAL A 220 -7.62 -2.25 11.46
CA VAL A 220 -7.41 -2.89 10.17
C VAL A 220 -6.05 -2.48 9.62
N HIS A 221 -5.15 -3.42 9.39
CA HIS A 221 -3.84 -3.16 8.80
C HIS A 221 -3.46 -4.26 7.81
N GLU A 222 -2.56 -3.93 6.91
CA GLU A 222 -2.04 -4.90 5.93
C GLU A 222 -0.87 -5.70 6.53
N CYS A 223 -0.90 -7.00 6.31
CA CYS A 223 0.22 -7.86 6.69
C CYS A 223 1.45 -7.52 5.83
N PRO A 224 2.62 -7.23 6.42
CA PRO A 224 3.83 -6.90 5.67
C PRO A 224 4.36 -8.04 4.81
N LYS A 225 3.98 -9.31 5.10
CA LYS A 225 4.42 -10.49 4.33
C LYS A 225 3.51 -10.85 3.16
N CYS A 226 2.19 -10.72 3.30
CA CYS A 226 1.23 -11.17 2.28
C CYS A 226 0.25 -10.09 1.85
N SER A 227 0.39 -8.86 2.35
CA SER A 227 -0.47 -7.69 2.04
C SER A 227 -1.97 -7.94 2.22
N LYS A 228 -2.35 -8.97 3.00
CA LYS A 228 -3.76 -9.19 3.36
C LYS A 228 -4.15 -8.29 4.51
N ILE A 229 -5.37 -7.80 4.45
CA ILE A 229 -5.97 -7.04 5.54
C ILE A 229 -6.21 -7.96 6.73
N ILE A 230 -5.65 -7.63 7.86
CA ILE A 230 -5.75 -8.36 9.12
C ILE A 230 -6.17 -7.45 10.27
N TYR A 231 -6.80 -8.05 11.28
CA TYR A 231 -7.27 -7.35 12.49
C TYR A 231 -6.47 -7.78 13.75
N SER A 232 -5.49 -8.68 13.58
CA SER A 232 -4.70 -9.28 14.64
C SER A 232 -3.22 -9.03 14.41
N GLU A 233 -2.41 -8.99 15.47
CA GLU A 233 -0.96 -8.82 15.39
C GLU A 233 -0.27 -9.91 14.56
N VAL A 234 -0.79 -11.13 14.60
CA VAL A 234 -0.26 -12.27 13.85
C VAL A 234 -1.16 -12.54 12.67
N CYS A 235 -0.56 -12.60 11.49
CA CYS A 235 -1.29 -12.87 10.25
C CYS A 235 -1.77 -14.33 10.22
N PRO A 236 -3.08 -14.59 10.22
CA PRO A 236 -3.60 -15.95 10.18
C PRO A 236 -3.35 -16.67 8.85
N TYR A 237 -2.90 -15.94 7.84
CA TYR A 237 -2.62 -16.47 6.50
C TYR A 237 -1.14 -16.80 6.28
N CYS A 238 -0.22 -16.06 6.92
CA CYS A 238 1.22 -16.31 6.82
C CYS A 238 1.73 -17.22 7.92
N ASP A 239 1.25 -17.01 9.14
CA ASP A 239 1.55 -17.79 10.33
C ASP A 239 0.22 -18.29 10.90
N PRO A 240 -0.39 -19.35 10.32
CA PRO A 240 -1.59 -19.93 10.90
C PRO A 240 -1.24 -20.34 12.33
N PRO A 241 -2.10 -20.03 13.32
CA PRO A 241 -1.86 -20.45 14.70
C PRO A 241 -1.58 -21.95 14.65
N HIS A 242 -0.38 -22.35 15.10
CA HIS A 242 -0.04 -23.76 15.21
C HIS A 242 -1.21 -24.43 15.92
N ARG A 243 -1.88 -25.34 15.23
CA ARG A 243 -2.83 -26.24 15.87
C ARG A 243 -2.07 -26.96 16.96
N SER A 244 -2.05 -26.35 18.13
CA SER A 244 -1.73 -27.09 19.33
C SER A 244 -2.80 -28.15 19.46
N SER A 245 -2.46 -29.34 18.99
CA SER A 245 -3.18 -30.57 19.23
C SER A 245 -3.05 -30.89 20.71
N SER A 246 -3.81 -30.20 21.54
CA SER A 246 -4.03 -30.59 22.91
C SER A 246 -5.40 -30.10 23.37
N ILE A 247 -6.31 -31.05 23.34
CA ILE A 247 -7.39 -31.21 24.33
C ILE A 247 -8.43 -30.09 24.34
N ILE A 248 -9.45 -30.19 23.49
CA ILE A 248 -10.82 -29.86 23.91
C ILE A 248 -11.63 -31.16 23.97
N LYS A 249 -11.52 -31.83 25.10
CA LYS A 249 -12.63 -32.62 25.62
C LYS A 249 -13.53 -31.63 26.36
N ASN A 250 -14.78 -31.59 25.92
CA ASN A 250 -16.01 -31.05 26.44
C ASN A 250 -16.57 -29.81 25.74
N GLY A 251 -17.45 -30.07 24.80
CA GLY A 251 -18.88 -29.74 24.80
C GLY A 251 -19.23 -28.25 24.83
N SER A 252 -19.31 -27.66 23.65
CA SER A 252 -20.42 -26.82 23.17
C SER A 252 -20.03 -26.18 21.85
N SER A 253 -20.50 -26.80 20.77
CA SER A 253 -20.37 -26.27 19.42
C SER A 253 -21.33 -25.08 19.26
N LEU A 254 -20.83 -23.88 19.33
CA LEU A 254 -21.49 -22.73 18.69
C LEU A 254 -21.26 -22.85 17.19
N ARG A 255 -22.19 -23.54 16.51
CA ARG A 255 -22.33 -23.48 15.05
C ARG A 255 -22.79 -22.08 14.68
N TYR A 256 -21.94 -21.31 14.04
CA TYR A 256 -22.40 -20.21 13.20
C TYR A 256 -23.10 -20.82 11.98
N PRO A 257 -24.35 -20.42 11.67
CA PRO A 257 -25.02 -20.88 10.45
C PRO A 257 -24.30 -20.29 9.23
N PRO A 258 -24.24 -21.04 8.11
CA PRO A 258 -23.74 -20.52 6.86
C PRO A 258 -24.68 -19.42 6.35
N PHE A 259 -24.09 -18.35 5.86
CA PHE A 259 -24.78 -17.25 5.21
C PHE A 259 -25.38 -17.79 3.89
N THR A 260 -26.63 -18.25 3.93
CA THR A 260 -27.39 -18.61 2.74
C THR A 260 -28.18 -17.42 2.25
N GLU A 261 -27.90 -17.05 1.02
CA GLU A 261 -28.73 -16.31 0.09
C GLU A 261 -30.21 -16.36 0.41
N GLN A 262 -30.81 -15.18 0.67
CA GLN A 262 -32.22 -14.97 0.43
C GLN A 262 -32.39 -13.85 -0.59
N MET A 263 -32.32 -14.23 -1.85
CA MET A 263 -32.89 -13.48 -2.96
C MET A 263 -34.34 -13.89 -3.11
N SER A 264 -35.25 -13.17 -2.46
CA SER A 264 -36.71 -13.31 -2.71
C SER A 264 -37.07 -12.46 -3.92
N ARG A 265 -37.66 -13.12 -4.90
CA ARG A 265 -38.34 -12.53 -6.07
C ARG A 265 -39.54 -11.71 -5.65
N PRO A 266 -39.87 -10.59 -6.34
CA PRO A 266 -41.20 -9.98 -6.26
C PRO A 266 -42.16 -10.66 -7.24
N THR A 267 -43.31 -10.92 -6.77
CA THR A 267 -44.53 -11.11 -7.57
C THR A 267 -45.10 -9.78 -8.02
#